data_8ee58e0907bbdb197248166697e7968b
#
_entry.id   8ee58e0907bbdb197248166697e7968b
#
_cell.length_a   1.000
_cell.length_b   1.000
_cell.length_c   1.000
_cell.angle_alpha   90.00
_cell.angle_beta   90.00
_cell.angle_gamma   90.00
#
_symmetry.space_group_name_H-M   'P 1'
#
loop_
_entity.id
_entity.type
_entity.pdbx_description
1 polymer ?
#
loop_
_entity_poly.entity_id
_entity_poly.type
_entity_poly.pdbx_seq_one_letter_code
_entity_poly.pdbx_strand_id
1 'polypeptide(L)'
;MRPTTKSLIAAAALLLGVSAQAQAQTVRLTAILSGGAEAPTPLLSGATGTGEVFVNLATKEVTYTVKVFNLPSGATAGHFHVGSAGIAGPVIVDIAPPANISNDFVLSGTATATNLRPNPAIGIRDWDDFIQALVGGQSYLNIHTAVYPGGEIRGQLTVAP
;
A
#
# COMPACT_ATOMS: atom_id res chain seq x y z
N MET A 1 76.08 -37.19 1.44
CA MET A 1 75.16 -36.06 1.79
C MET A 1 74.05 -35.98 0.82
N ARG A 2 72.80 -36.26 1.25
CA ARG A 2 71.62 -36.15 0.41
C ARG A 2 70.80 -34.90 0.88
N PRO A 3 70.39 -34.03 0.00
CA PRO A 3 69.57 -32.89 0.41
C PRO A 3 68.12 -33.32 0.64
N THR A 4 67.54 -32.93 1.78
CA THR A 4 66.17 -33.16 2.17
C THR A 4 65.30 -32.05 1.55
N THR A 5 64.43 -32.44 0.62
CA THR A 5 63.43 -31.57 0.00
C THR A 5 62.28 -31.35 1.01
N LYS A 6 62.05 -30.11 1.46
CA LYS A 6 60.87 -29.72 2.25
C LYS A 6 59.76 -29.38 1.31
N SER A 7 58.69 -30.22 1.28
CA SER A 7 57.42 -29.90 0.60
C SER A 7 56.63 -28.86 1.40
N LEU A 8 56.42 -27.69 0.81
CA LEU A 8 55.45 -26.73 1.30
C LEU A 8 54.06 -27.11 0.77
N ILE A 9 53.17 -27.52 1.66
CA ILE A 9 51.75 -27.68 1.35
C ILE A 9 51.08 -26.31 1.54
N ALA A 10 50.70 -25.66 0.45
CA ALA A 10 49.91 -24.46 0.49
C ALA A 10 48.44 -24.86 0.67
N ALA A 11 47.87 -24.56 1.82
CA ALA A 11 46.42 -24.71 2.07
C ALA A 11 45.70 -23.51 1.46
N ALA A 12 45.00 -23.74 0.37
CA ALA A 12 44.07 -22.75 -0.20
C ALA A 12 42.75 -22.76 0.62
N ALA A 13 42.53 -21.73 1.43
CA ALA A 13 41.27 -21.51 2.12
C ALA A 13 40.27 -20.97 1.12
N LEU A 14 39.30 -21.80 0.73
CA LEU A 14 38.16 -21.40 -0.13
C LEU A 14 37.14 -20.66 0.76
N LEU A 15 37.16 -19.33 0.70
CA LEU A 15 36.14 -18.48 1.32
C LEU A 15 34.83 -18.59 0.49
N LEU A 16 33.90 -19.44 0.91
CA LEU A 16 32.56 -19.48 0.43
C LEU A 16 31.85 -18.22 0.95
N GLY A 17 31.79 -17.17 0.13
CA GLY A 17 30.98 -16.00 0.37
C GLY A 17 29.50 -16.38 0.28
N VAL A 18 28.84 -16.56 1.40
CA VAL A 18 27.37 -16.67 1.45
C VAL A 18 26.81 -15.28 1.19
N SER A 19 26.44 -15.03 -0.06
CA SER A 19 25.63 -13.86 -0.41
C SER A 19 24.23 -14.07 0.20
N ALA A 20 23.96 -13.47 1.34
CA ALA A 20 22.61 -13.35 1.86
C ALA A 20 21.83 -12.45 0.89
N GLN A 21 21.09 -13.05 -0.04
CA GLN A 21 20.11 -12.33 -0.80
C GLN A 21 19.03 -11.87 0.19
N ALA A 22 18.98 -10.56 0.46
CA ALA A 22 17.86 -9.96 1.16
C ALA A 22 16.61 -10.21 0.30
N GLN A 23 15.79 -11.18 0.69
CA GLN A 23 14.49 -11.38 0.06
C GLN A 23 13.70 -10.09 0.27
N ALA A 24 13.25 -9.48 -0.83
CA ALA A 24 12.38 -8.34 -0.78
C ALA A 24 11.11 -8.74 -0.02
N GLN A 25 10.97 -8.27 1.21
CA GLN A 25 9.81 -8.57 2.03
C GLN A 25 8.64 -7.75 1.50
N THR A 26 7.66 -8.41 0.91
CA THR A 26 6.42 -7.80 0.46
C THR A 26 5.34 -8.04 1.50
N VAL A 27 4.72 -6.96 1.97
CA VAL A 27 3.55 -7.02 2.86
C VAL A 27 2.30 -6.88 1.99
N ARG A 28 1.39 -7.82 2.12
CA ARG A 28 0.06 -7.78 1.48
C ARG A 28 -0.96 -7.23 2.46
N LEU A 29 -1.72 -6.22 2.01
CA LEU A 29 -2.85 -5.68 2.76
C LEU A 29 -4.12 -5.83 1.95
N THR A 30 -5.24 -5.95 2.65
CA THR A 30 -6.57 -6.04 2.03
C THR A 30 -7.55 -5.10 2.71
N ALA A 31 -8.58 -4.69 1.96
CA ALA A 31 -9.68 -3.90 2.47
C ALA A 31 -11.00 -4.34 1.83
N ILE A 32 -12.09 -4.28 2.59
CA ILE A 32 -13.45 -4.35 2.09
C ILE A 32 -14.03 -2.94 2.20
N LEU A 33 -14.48 -2.37 1.05
CA LEU A 33 -15.01 -1.03 0.99
C LEU A 33 -16.54 -1.07 1.01
N SER A 34 -17.13 -0.21 1.83
CA SER A 34 -18.59 -0.02 1.90
C SER A 34 -18.94 1.38 2.40
N GLY A 35 -20.15 1.83 2.13
CA GLY A 35 -20.68 3.07 2.71
C GLY A 35 -20.80 3.01 4.22
N GLY A 36 -21.11 1.83 4.77
CA GLY A 36 -21.18 1.62 6.22
C GLY A 36 -19.87 1.83 6.97
N ALA A 37 -18.72 1.79 6.27
CA ALA A 37 -17.41 2.06 6.86
C ALA A 37 -17.01 3.53 6.79
N GLU A 38 -17.83 4.40 6.19
CA GLU A 38 -17.55 5.84 6.10
C GLU A 38 -17.54 6.50 7.51
N ALA A 39 -16.76 7.56 7.61
CA ALA A 39 -16.58 8.32 8.85
C ALA A 39 -16.54 9.84 8.55
N PRO A 40 -17.03 10.67 9.46
CA PRO A 40 -17.58 10.34 10.80
C PRO A 40 -19.00 9.74 10.76
N THR A 41 -19.66 9.76 9.61
CA THR A 41 -21.05 9.29 9.47
C THR A 41 -21.11 8.18 8.44
N PRO A 42 -21.52 6.96 8.83
CA PRO A 42 -21.79 5.88 7.89
C PRO A 42 -22.86 6.25 6.84
N LEU A 43 -22.68 5.76 5.63
CA LEU A 43 -23.61 5.99 4.51
C LEU A 43 -24.39 4.72 4.16
N LEU A 44 -25.65 4.90 3.79
CA LEU A 44 -26.46 3.85 3.16
C LEU A 44 -26.20 3.91 1.64
N SER A 45 -25.13 3.30 1.19
CA SER A 45 -24.83 3.14 -0.23
C SER A 45 -24.89 1.66 -0.61
N GLY A 46 -25.42 1.36 -1.80
CA GLY A 46 -25.37 0.03 -2.40
C GLY A 46 -24.02 -0.29 -3.03
N ALA A 47 -23.13 0.70 -3.13
CA ALA A 47 -21.79 0.53 -3.65
C ALA A 47 -20.92 -0.28 -2.69
N THR A 48 -20.08 -1.12 -3.25
CA THR A 48 -19.10 -1.93 -2.49
C THR A 48 -17.77 -1.98 -3.23
N GLY A 49 -16.72 -2.44 -2.55
CA GLY A 49 -15.44 -2.65 -3.20
C GLY A 49 -14.52 -3.57 -2.41
N THR A 50 -13.44 -3.95 -3.07
CA THR A 50 -12.31 -4.65 -2.44
C THR A 50 -11.02 -3.96 -2.81
N GLY A 51 -10.11 -3.81 -1.85
CA GLY A 51 -8.76 -3.32 -2.07
C GLY A 51 -7.74 -4.41 -1.80
N GLU A 52 -6.73 -4.50 -2.65
CA GLU A 52 -5.53 -5.30 -2.46
C GLU A 52 -4.31 -4.40 -2.68
N VAL A 53 -3.41 -4.39 -1.73
CA VAL A 53 -2.23 -3.53 -1.73
C VAL A 53 -1.01 -4.37 -1.37
N PHE A 54 0.05 -4.24 -2.16
CA PHE A 54 1.34 -4.86 -1.88
C PHE A 54 2.38 -3.77 -1.62
N VAL A 55 3.03 -3.85 -0.49
CA VAL A 55 4.11 -2.95 -0.08
C VAL A 55 5.43 -3.70 -0.17
N ASN A 56 6.28 -3.34 -1.12
CA ASN A 56 7.65 -3.83 -1.19
C ASN A 56 8.52 -3.02 -0.22
N LEU A 57 8.93 -3.61 0.90
CA LEU A 57 9.70 -2.91 1.93
C LEU A 57 11.14 -2.58 1.51
N ALA A 58 11.67 -3.25 0.48
CA ALA A 58 13.02 -2.98 -0.02
C ALA A 58 13.05 -1.82 -1.02
N THR A 59 12.12 -1.81 -2.00
CA THR A 59 12.01 -0.74 -3.01
C THR A 59 11.13 0.41 -2.55
N LYS A 60 10.33 0.19 -1.50
CA LYS A 60 9.32 1.11 -0.97
C LYS A 60 8.23 1.46 -1.99
N GLU A 61 7.98 0.58 -2.93
CA GLU A 61 6.87 0.70 -3.88
C GLU A 61 5.58 0.14 -3.27
N VAL A 62 4.48 0.82 -3.53
CA VAL A 62 3.13 0.41 -3.14
C VAL A 62 2.32 0.16 -4.40
N THR A 63 2.09 -1.10 -4.74
CA THR A 63 1.16 -1.46 -5.82
C THR A 63 -0.22 -1.70 -5.26
N TYR A 64 -1.25 -1.27 -5.99
CA TYR A 64 -2.63 -1.41 -5.53
C TYR A 64 -3.57 -1.85 -6.65
N THR A 65 -4.61 -2.57 -6.26
CA THR A 65 -5.77 -2.89 -7.08
C THR A 65 -7.02 -2.69 -6.24
N VAL A 66 -7.93 -1.82 -6.70
CA VAL A 66 -9.22 -1.56 -6.07
C VAL A 66 -10.31 -1.92 -7.06
N LYS A 67 -11.17 -2.87 -6.69
CA LYS A 67 -12.34 -3.26 -7.47
C LYS A 67 -13.56 -2.61 -6.83
N VAL A 68 -14.36 -1.93 -7.63
CA VAL A 68 -15.57 -1.21 -7.20
C VAL A 68 -16.77 -1.77 -7.95
N PHE A 69 -17.89 -1.92 -7.26
CA PHE A 69 -19.12 -2.49 -7.76
C PHE A 69 -20.32 -1.62 -7.34
N ASN A 70 -21.28 -1.50 -8.24
CA ASN A 70 -22.57 -0.80 -8.01
C ASN A 70 -22.40 0.66 -7.55
N LEU A 71 -21.43 1.40 -8.09
CA LEU A 71 -21.21 2.82 -7.76
C LEU A 71 -22.10 3.68 -8.68
N PRO A 72 -23.26 4.18 -8.21
CA PRO A 72 -24.31 4.64 -9.13
C PRO A 72 -24.01 5.95 -9.84
N SER A 73 -23.12 6.79 -9.28
CA SER A 73 -22.79 8.11 -9.84
C SER A 73 -21.39 8.19 -10.45
N GLY A 74 -20.68 7.06 -10.55
CA GLY A 74 -19.29 7.01 -10.99
C GLY A 74 -18.33 7.68 -10.01
N ALA A 75 -17.06 7.27 -10.02
CA ALA A 75 -16.07 7.86 -9.14
C ALA A 75 -15.52 9.18 -9.69
N THR A 76 -15.39 10.17 -8.83
CA THR A 76 -14.70 11.44 -9.13
C THR A 76 -13.26 11.46 -8.62
N ALA A 77 -12.97 10.67 -7.56
CA ALA A 77 -11.64 10.53 -6.98
C ALA A 77 -11.51 9.21 -6.22
N GLY A 78 -10.27 8.77 -6.02
CA GLY A 78 -9.90 7.70 -5.11
C GLY A 78 -8.64 8.10 -4.36
N HIS A 79 -8.51 7.65 -3.11
CA HIS A 79 -7.38 8.06 -2.28
C HIS A 79 -6.96 6.97 -1.30
N PHE A 80 -5.65 7.00 -0.95
CA PHE A 80 -5.22 6.52 0.36
C PHE A 80 -5.30 7.67 1.36
N HIS A 81 -5.90 7.40 2.48
CA HIS A 81 -5.94 8.29 3.64
C HIS A 81 -5.19 7.67 4.81
N VAL A 82 -4.78 8.50 5.78
CA VAL A 82 -4.26 8.03 7.07
C VAL A 82 -5.24 8.40 8.17
N GLY A 83 -5.69 7.38 8.87
CA GLY A 83 -6.64 7.44 9.98
C GLY A 83 -7.07 6.04 10.39
N SER A 84 -7.35 5.85 11.67
CA SER A 84 -7.89 4.60 12.20
C SER A 84 -9.33 4.36 11.71
N ALA A 85 -9.82 3.12 11.85
CA ALA A 85 -11.22 2.81 11.57
C ALA A 85 -12.17 3.73 12.37
N GLY A 86 -13.17 4.29 11.69
CA GLY A 86 -14.12 5.23 12.28
C GLY A 86 -13.63 6.68 12.41
N ILE A 87 -12.40 6.98 12.01
CA ILE A 87 -11.82 8.34 12.04
C ILE A 87 -11.59 8.81 10.60
N ALA A 88 -12.18 9.97 10.25
CA ALA A 88 -11.87 10.64 8.98
C ALA A 88 -10.47 11.25 9.05
N GLY A 89 -9.59 10.81 8.17
CA GLY A 89 -8.23 11.31 8.08
C GLY A 89 -7.96 12.04 6.75
N PRO A 90 -6.86 12.78 6.64
CA PRO A 90 -6.50 13.50 5.42
C PRO A 90 -6.10 12.57 4.28
N VAL A 91 -6.22 13.07 3.06
CA VAL A 91 -5.66 12.44 1.84
C VAL A 91 -4.14 12.47 1.92
N ILE A 92 -3.52 11.33 1.66
CA ILE A 92 -2.06 11.17 1.64
C ILE A 92 -1.55 10.79 0.26
N VAL A 93 -2.30 9.98 -0.50
CA VAL A 93 -1.94 9.60 -1.88
C VAL A 93 -3.19 9.60 -2.74
N ASP A 94 -3.12 10.28 -3.90
CA ASP A 94 -4.17 10.19 -4.91
C ASP A 94 -4.05 8.90 -5.71
N ILE A 95 -5.20 8.27 -5.93
CA ILE A 95 -5.37 7.20 -6.90
C ILE A 95 -6.46 7.63 -7.88
N ALA A 96 -6.03 8.07 -9.07
CA ALA A 96 -6.96 8.60 -10.06
C ALA A 96 -7.86 7.49 -10.60
N PRO A 97 -9.20 7.63 -10.55
CA PRO A 97 -10.09 6.74 -11.26
C PRO A 97 -9.92 6.89 -12.77
N PRO A 98 -10.17 5.82 -13.58
CA PRO A 98 -10.15 5.94 -15.02
C PRO A 98 -11.18 6.95 -15.53
N ALA A 99 -10.89 7.64 -16.62
CA ALA A 99 -11.89 8.47 -17.29
C ALA A 99 -13.03 7.59 -17.86
N ASN A 100 -14.27 8.08 -17.84
CA ASN A 100 -15.47 7.38 -18.33
C ASN A 100 -15.80 6.09 -17.55
N ILE A 101 -16.10 6.24 -16.29
CA ILE A 101 -16.33 5.14 -15.37
C ILE A 101 -17.76 4.61 -15.46
N SER A 102 -17.89 3.28 -15.58
CA SER A 102 -19.13 2.55 -15.33
C SER A 102 -19.38 2.41 -13.82
N ASN A 103 -20.56 1.86 -13.46
CA ASN A 103 -20.87 1.56 -12.07
C ASN A 103 -19.92 0.53 -11.45
N ASP A 104 -19.28 -0.29 -12.28
CA ASP A 104 -18.30 -1.28 -11.91
C ASP A 104 -16.98 -0.97 -12.62
N PHE A 105 -15.88 -0.94 -11.88
CA PHE A 105 -14.55 -0.68 -12.44
C PHE A 105 -13.41 -1.22 -11.58
N VAL A 106 -12.22 -1.23 -12.15
CA VAL A 106 -10.99 -1.58 -11.46
C VAL A 106 -10.01 -0.42 -11.57
N LEU A 107 -9.47 -0.01 -10.41
CA LEU A 107 -8.32 0.87 -10.31
C LEU A 107 -7.10 0.03 -10.02
N SER A 108 -6.01 0.23 -10.74
CA SER A 108 -4.73 -0.37 -10.39
C SER A 108 -3.58 0.58 -10.73
N GLY A 109 -2.54 0.52 -9.96
CA GLY A 109 -1.37 1.37 -10.15
C GLY A 109 -0.27 1.11 -9.15
N THR A 110 0.78 1.91 -9.28
CA THR A 110 1.91 1.94 -8.35
C THR A 110 2.09 3.35 -7.82
N ALA A 111 2.21 3.46 -6.50
CA ALA A 111 2.53 4.70 -5.82
C ALA A 111 3.94 4.63 -5.22
N THR A 112 4.62 5.76 -5.26
CA THR A 112 5.98 5.97 -4.74
C THR A 112 6.04 7.29 -3.96
N ALA A 113 7.20 7.63 -3.44
CA ALA A 113 7.41 8.88 -2.71
C ALA A 113 6.96 10.14 -3.47
N THR A 114 6.96 10.11 -4.82
CA THR A 114 6.53 11.24 -5.65
C THR A 114 5.02 11.50 -5.61
N ASN A 115 4.25 10.53 -5.15
CA ASN A 115 2.78 10.63 -5.04
C ASN A 115 2.32 11.11 -3.67
N LEU A 116 3.27 11.27 -2.72
CA LEU A 116 2.96 11.64 -1.34
C LEU A 116 2.46 13.08 -1.25
N ARG A 117 1.40 13.28 -0.48
CA ARG A 117 0.98 14.57 0.09
C ARG A 117 1.39 14.58 1.57
N PRO A 118 2.52 15.15 1.95
CA PRO A 118 2.96 15.15 3.34
C PRO A 118 1.98 15.88 4.25
N ASN A 119 1.77 15.33 5.45
CA ASN A 119 1.00 15.98 6.50
C ASN A 119 1.70 15.79 7.86
N PRO A 120 2.68 16.66 8.19
CA PRO A 120 3.45 16.55 9.44
C PRO A 120 2.59 16.66 10.70
N ALA A 121 1.42 17.31 10.62
CA ALA A 121 0.52 17.46 11.77
C ALA A 121 -0.03 16.12 12.30
N ILE A 122 -0.08 15.10 11.44
CA ILE A 122 -0.48 13.73 11.82
C ILE A 122 0.68 12.73 11.79
N GLY A 123 1.93 13.23 11.70
CA GLY A 123 3.14 12.41 11.71
C GLY A 123 3.56 11.86 10.35
N ILE A 124 2.90 12.22 9.24
CA ILE A 124 3.29 11.80 7.88
C ILE A 124 4.17 12.89 7.25
N ARG A 125 5.45 12.81 7.46
CA ARG A 125 6.46 13.77 6.98
C ARG A 125 7.06 13.35 5.64
N ASP A 126 7.19 12.05 5.45
CA ASP A 126 7.81 11.43 4.29
C ASP A 126 7.15 10.10 3.91
N TRP A 127 7.68 9.46 2.89
CA TRP A 127 7.15 8.20 2.36
C TRP A 127 7.31 7.03 3.34
N ASP A 128 8.35 7.04 4.17
CA ASP A 128 8.59 6.00 5.17
C ASP A 128 7.54 6.06 6.27
N ASP A 129 7.16 7.25 6.72
CA ASP A 129 6.05 7.43 7.66
C ASP A 129 4.73 6.87 7.09
N PHE A 130 4.47 7.10 5.78
CA PHE A 130 3.27 6.53 5.13
C PHE A 130 3.33 5.00 5.03
N ILE A 131 4.47 4.42 4.65
CA ILE A 131 4.65 2.96 4.64
C ILE A 131 4.40 2.37 6.02
N GLN A 132 4.90 2.99 7.08
CA GLN A 132 4.64 2.54 8.46
C GLN A 132 3.15 2.63 8.81
N ALA A 133 2.47 3.71 8.41
CA ALA A 133 1.02 3.86 8.61
C ALA A 133 0.22 2.77 7.87
N LEU A 134 0.64 2.42 6.63
CA LEU A 134 0.05 1.33 5.86
C LEU A 134 0.16 -0.01 6.59
N VAL A 135 1.39 -0.44 6.92
CA VAL A 135 1.62 -1.75 7.53
C VAL A 135 1.13 -1.80 8.98
N GLY A 136 1.01 -0.64 9.63
CA GLY A 136 0.46 -0.49 10.98
C GLY A 136 -1.08 -0.47 11.04
N GLY A 137 -1.78 -0.60 9.89
CA GLY A 137 -3.25 -0.60 9.85
C GLY A 137 -3.88 0.76 10.09
N GLN A 138 -3.12 1.85 9.92
CA GLN A 138 -3.58 3.23 10.12
C GLN A 138 -4.00 3.92 8.82
N SER A 139 -4.17 3.16 7.74
CA SER A 139 -4.52 3.71 6.43
C SER A 139 -5.79 3.05 5.89
N TYR A 140 -6.51 3.78 5.07
CA TYR A 140 -7.70 3.27 4.40
C TYR A 140 -7.79 3.74 2.95
N LEU A 141 -8.51 2.97 2.13
CA LEU A 141 -8.92 3.35 0.79
C LEU A 141 -10.27 4.05 0.85
N ASN A 142 -10.45 5.10 0.05
CA ASN A 142 -11.72 5.80 -0.09
C ASN A 142 -11.99 6.13 -1.56
N ILE A 143 -13.24 5.92 -2.00
CA ILE A 143 -13.74 6.28 -3.33
C ILE A 143 -14.81 7.35 -3.16
N HIS A 144 -14.64 8.44 -3.88
CA HIS A 144 -15.51 9.62 -3.83
C HIS A 144 -16.35 9.71 -5.11
N THR A 145 -17.52 10.30 -5.00
CA THR A 145 -18.42 10.57 -6.11
C THR A 145 -18.94 12.01 -6.06
N ALA A 146 -19.61 12.45 -7.12
CA ALA A 146 -20.22 13.77 -7.13
C ALA A 146 -21.35 13.92 -6.07
N VAL A 147 -22.02 12.82 -5.73
CA VAL A 147 -23.06 12.79 -4.68
C VAL A 147 -22.44 12.77 -3.28
N TYR A 148 -21.32 12.08 -3.13
CA TYR A 148 -20.60 11.97 -1.86
C TYR A 148 -19.15 12.44 -2.02
N PRO A 149 -18.91 13.74 -2.09
CA PRO A 149 -17.57 14.30 -2.28
C PRO A 149 -16.64 14.07 -1.09
N GLY A 150 -17.18 13.75 0.09
CA GLY A 150 -16.43 13.35 1.28
C GLY A 150 -16.00 11.87 1.30
N GLY A 151 -16.52 11.05 0.37
CA GLY A 151 -16.33 9.61 0.25
C GLY A 151 -17.68 8.89 0.19
N GLU A 152 -17.81 7.90 -0.69
CA GLU A 152 -19.02 7.06 -0.80
C GLU A 152 -18.78 5.67 -0.23
N ILE A 153 -17.59 5.08 -0.49
CA ILE A 153 -17.20 3.80 0.08
C ILE A 153 -15.76 3.87 0.61
N ARG A 154 -15.58 3.34 1.79
CA ARG A 154 -14.33 3.30 2.53
C ARG A 154 -14.00 1.89 2.98
N GLY A 155 -12.69 1.53 3.01
CA GLY A 155 -12.21 0.27 3.57
C GLY A 155 -10.88 0.43 4.29
N GLN A 156 -10.82 0.05 5.58
CA GLN A 156 -9.58 0.03 6.34
C GLN A 156 -8.64 -1.04 5.77
N LEU A 157 -7.37 -0.69 5.57
CA LEU A 157 -6.34 -1.61 5.14
C LEU A 157 -5.80 -2.38 6.34
N THR A 158 -5.79 -3.71 6.22
CA THR A 158 -5.24 -4.62 7.22
C THR A 158 -4.29 -5.60 6.56
N VAL A 159 -3.23 -5.98 7.28
CA VAL A 159 -2.29 -6.99 6.79
C VAL A 159 -3.05 -8.31 6.60
N ALA A 160 -2.94 -8.87 5.40
CA ALA A 160 -3.55 -10.15 5.10
C ALA A 160 -2.80 -11.28 5.82
N PRO A 161 -3.51 -12.31 6.30
CA PRO A 161 -2.90 -13.48 6.92
C PRO A 161 -2.05 -14.28 5.95
#